data_75afae79807b800e80d85912a50c5166
#
_entry.id   75afae79807b800e80d85912a50c5166
#
_cell.length_a   1.000
_cell.length_b   1.000
_cell.length_c   1.000
_cell.angle_alpha   90.00
_cell.angle_beta   90.00
_cell.angle_gamma   90.00
#
_symmetry.space_group_name_H-M   'P 1'
#
loop_
_entity.id
_entity.type
_entity.pdbx_description
1 polymer ?
#
loop_
_entity_poly.entity_id
_entity_poly.type
_entity_poly.pdbx_seq_one_letter_code
_entity_poly.pdbx_strand_id
1 'polypeptide(L)'
;PAVDKIVSVYDGQCLRKPLGRTIDFEKDDLVVTFEGLVSETSFVPQLRQVMHLLEEKLQSPVDIEFASDGRIFYLLQCRPQSFFAGAGPARIPKDLPKERIVFLANRFISNGSLPDITHIVYVDPESYDDISSQAALLSVGRAVGRLNKLLPRRRFILMGPGRWGCRGDSKLGVKVSYSDISNTAALVEIARKKGNVLPDLSFGT
;
A
#
# COMPACT_ATOMS: atom_id res chain seq x y z
N PRO A 1 -25.90 -8.64 12.80
CA PRO A 1 -25.16 -7.90 11.79
C PRO A 1 -26.13 -7.41 10.75
N ALA A 2 -26.06 -6.12 10.41
CA ALA A 2 -26.98 -5.48 9.49
C ALA A 2 -26.64 -5.85 8.02
N VAL A 3 -26.81 -7.13 7.68
CA VAL A 3 -26.54 -7.62 6.32
C VAL A 3 -27.44 -6.91 5.30
N ASP A 4 -28.66 -6.57 5.70
CA ASP A 4 -29.62 -5.76 4.96
C ASP A 4 -29.08 -4.37 4.54
N LYS A 5 -28.06 -3.85 5.22
CA LYS A 5 -27.39 -2.60 4.88
C LYS A 5 -26.27 -2.75 3.86
N ILE A 6 -25.79 -3.99 3.65
CA ILE A 6 -24.62 -4.30 2.83
C ILE A 6 -25.01 -4.86 1.47
N VAL A 7 -26.13 -5.58 1.40
CA VAL A 7 -26.59 -6.26 0.19
C VAL A 7 -27.85 -5.65 -0.40
N SER A 8 -28.01 -5.85 -1.71
CA SER A 8 -29.25 -5.66 -2.45
C SER A 8 -29.66 -6.97 -3.09
N VAL A 9 -30.95 -7.15 -3.33
CA VAL A 9 -31.50 -8.31 -4.03
C VAL A 9 -31.64 -7.99 -5.52
N TYR A 10 -31.11 -8.86 -6.38
CA TYR A 10 -31.31 -8.75 -7.81
C TYR A 10 -32.53 -9.59 -8.24
N ASP A 11 -33.50 -8.98 -8.90
CA ASP A 11 -34.74 -9.64 -9.33
C ASP A 11 -34.75 -10.05 -10.81
N GLY A 12 -33.57 -10.06 -11.44
CA GLY A 12 -33.41 -10.34 -12.87
C GLY A 12 -33.48 -9.12 -13.77
N GLN A 13 -33.90 -7.95 -13.25
CA GLN A 13 -34.01 -6.69 -13.99
C GLN A 13 -33.33 -5.54 -13.26
N CYS A 14 -33.48 -5.43 -11.95
CA CYS A 14 -32.91 -4.34 -11.17
C CYS A 14 -32.48 -4.83 -9.77
N LEU A 15 -31.62 -4.00 -9.15
CA LEU A 15 -31.22 -4.17 -7.75
C LEU A 15 -32.26 -3.50 -6.83
N ARG A 16 -32.73 -4.21 -5.83
CA ARG A 16 -33.69 -3.70 -4.84
C ARG A 16 -33.12 -3.84 -3.43
N LYS A 17 -33.43 -2.87 -2.59
CA LYS A 17 -33.12 -2.98 -1.16
C LYS A 17 -34.00 -4.05 -0.51
N PRO A 18 -33.46 -4.84 0.41
CA PRO A 18 -34.24 -5.82 1.19
C PRO A 18 -35.10 -5.11 2.26
N LEU A 19 -36.14 -4.39 1.82
CA LEU A 19 -37.01 -3.62 2.71
C LEU A 19 -37.90 -4.56 3.56
N GLY A 20 -37.65 -4.61 4.86
CA GLY A 20 -38.52 -5.28 5.85
C GLY A 20 -38.69 -6.78 5.63
N ARG A 21 -37.89 -7.39 4.77
CA ARG A 21 -37.94 -8.80 4.40
C ARG A 21 -36.77 -9.53 5.01
N THR A 22 -37.05 -10.73 5.52
CA THR A 22 -35.96 -11.65 5.84
C THR A 22 -35.23 -12.06 4.55
N ILE A 23 -33.93 -11.79 4.48
CA ILE A 23 -33.10 -12.21 3.34
C ILE A 23 -33.03 -13.74 3.35
N ASP A 24 -33.42 -14.36 2.26
CA ASP A 24 -33.27 -15.80 2.04
C ASP A 24 -31.97 -16.05 1.26
N PHE A 25 -30.91 -16.42 1.97
CA PHE A 25 -29.59 -16.62 1.37
C PHE A 25 -29.53 -17.79 0.36
N GLU A 26 -30.55 -18.65 0.33
CA GLU A 26 -30.61 -19.78 -0.60
C GLU A 26 -31.40 -19.45 -1.87
N LYS A 27 -32.32 -18.48 -1.80
CA LYS A 27 -33.25 -18.17 -2.91
C LYS A 27 -33.06 -16.79 -3.51
N ASP A 28 -32.54 -15.85 -2.73
CA ASP A 28 -32.36 -14.47 -3.20
C ASP A 28 -31.00 -14.32 -3.89
N ASP A 29 -30.97 -13.76 -5.09
CA ASP A 29 -29.75 -13.35 -5.78
C ASP A 29 -29.20 -12.08 -5.11
N LEU A 30 -28.21 -12.26 -4.24
CA LEU A 30 -27.65 -11.18 -3.43
C LEU A 30 -26.44 -10.54 -4.11
N VAL A 31 -26.44 -9.21 -4.15
CA VAL A 31 -25.32 -8.41 -4.65
C VAL A 31 -24.85 -7.48 -3.53
N VAL A 32 -23.56 -7.47 -3.27
CA VAL A 32 -22.94 -6.54 -2.30
C VAL A 32 -22.88 -5.14 -2.91
N THR A 33 -23.69 -4.21 -2.42
CA THR A 33 -23.80 -2.86 -2.95
C THR A 33 -23.40 -1.78 -1.93
N PHE A 34 -23.39 -2.11 -0.64
CA PHE A 34 -23.21 -1.17 0.47
C PHE A 34 -24.21 0.00 0.49
N GLU A 35 -25.27 -0.06 -0.30
CA GLU A 35 -26.18 1.06 -0.49
C GLU A 35 -26.85 1.49 0.83
N GLY A 36 -27.35 0.53 1.60
CA GLY A 36 -27.95 0.82 2.90
C GLY A 36 -26.95 1.36 3.91
N LEU A 37 -25.71 0.89 3.89
CA LEU A 37 -24.64 1.41 4.75
C LEU A 37 -24.37 2.90 4.46
N VAL A 38 -24.30 3.25 3.18
CA VAL A 38 -23.99 4.61 2.72
C VAL A 38 -25.17 5.56 2.94
N SER A 39 -26.41 5.13 2.62
CA SER A 39 -27.57 6.02 2.57
C SER A 39 -28.39 6.07 3.86
N GLU A 40 -28.34 5.03 4.72
CA GLU A 40 -29.23 4.87 5.84
C GLU A 40 -28.53 4.85 7.21
N THR A 41 -27.21 4.97 7.22
CA THR A 41 -26.45 4.96 8.48
C THR A 41 -25.57 6.18 8.63
N SER A 42 -25.06 6.41 9.83
CA SER A 42 -24.05 7.45 10.10
C SER A 42 -22.62 7.04 9.71
N PHE A 43 -22.44 5.90 9.05
CA PHE A 43 -21.11 5.35 8.75
C PHE A 43 -20.24 6.32 7.92
N VAL A 44 -20.78 6.81 6.79
CA VAL A 44 -20.01 7.73 5.93
C VAL A 44 -19.70 9.07 6.62
N PRO A 45 -20.64 9.74 7.33
CA PRO A 45 -20.31 10.89 8.16
C PRO A 45 -19.22 10.61 9.22
N GLN A 46 -19.29 9.48 9.92
CA GLN A 46 -18.28 9.11 10.91
C GLN A 46 -16.91 8.86 10.26
N LEU A 47 -16.86 8.12 9.17
CA LEU A 47 -15.64 7.88 8.43
C LEU A 47 -14.98 9.19 7.97
N ARG A 48 -15.81 10.13 7.45
CA ARG A 48 -15.33 11.46 7.04
C ARG A 48 -14.73 12.24 8.20
N GLN A 49 -15.36 12.21 9.37
CA GLN A 49 -14.83 12.87 10.57
C GLN A 49 -13.50 12.27 11.02
N VAL A 50 -13.38 10.93 11.01
CA VAL A 50 -12.13 10.25 11.35
C VAL A 50 -11.03 10.63 10.37
N MET A 51 -11.29 10.56 9.07
CA MET A 51 -10.34 10.94 8.02
C MET A 51 -9.87 12.38 8.20
N HIS A 52 -10.79 13.32 8.36
CA HIS A 52 -10.45 14.73 8.55
C HIS A 52 -9.59 14.98 9.78
N LEU A 53 -9.92 14.36 10.92
CA LEU A 53 -9.14 14.46 12.14
C LEU A 53 -7.71 13.93 11.95
N LEU A 54 -7.57 12.80 11.25
CA LEU A 54 -6.25 12.19 10.99
C LEU A 54 -5.42 13.06 10.03
N GLU A 55 -6.02 13.60 8.98
CA GLU A 55 -5.38 14.52 8.04
C GLU A 55 -4.91 15.80 8.75
N GLU A 56 -5.75 16.36 9.61
CA GLU A 56 -5.39 17.54 10.41
C GLU A 56 -4.19 17.25 11.34
N LYS A 57 -4.21 16.11 12.02
CA LYS A 57 -3.13 15.75 12.97
C LYS A 57 -1.83 15.36 12.28
N LEU A 58 -1.91 14.71 11.14
CA LEU A 58 -0.73 14.26 10.38
C LEU A 58 -0.24 15.28 9.36
N GLN A 59 -1.00 16.36 9.14
CA GLN A 59 -0.72 17.41 8.15
C GLN A 59 -0.46 16.83 6.75
N SER A 60 -1.18 15.77 6.40
CA SER A 60 -1.06 15.04 5.14
C SER A 60 -2.35 14.27 4.89
N PRO A 61 -2.78 14.08 3.64
CA PRO A 61 -3.79 13.10 3.29
C PRO A 61 -3.41 11.73 3.85
N VAL A 62 -4.39 10.94 4.24
CA VAL A 62 -4.16 9.66 4.89
C VAL A 62 -4.82 8.53 4.13
N ASP A 63 -4.24 7.36 4.26
CA ASP A 63 -4.79 6.07 3.88
C ASP A 63 -5.04 5.27 5.16
N ILE A 64 -6.23 4.70 5.32
CA ILE A 64 -6.60 3.97 6.52
C ILE A 64 -7.10 2.57 6.22
N GLU A 65 -6.77 1.65 7.10
CA GLU A 65 -7.45 0.35 7.19
C GLU A 65 -8.35 0.35 8.42
N PHE A 66 -9.56 -0.11 8.27
CA PHE A 66 -10.52 -0.13 9.37
C PHE A 66 -11.39 -1.38 9.34
N ALA A 67 -12.03 -1.64 10.47
CA ALA A 67 -13.13 -2.60 10.59
C ALA A 67 -14.28 -1.95 11.34
N SER A 68 -15.50 -2.47 11.13
CA SER A 68 -16.67 -2.07 11.91
C SER A 68 -17.58 -3.26 12.14
N ASP A 69 -18.12 -3.36 13.34
CA ASP A 69 -19.16 -4.35 13.71
C ASP A 69 -20.59 -3.77 13.59
N GLY A 70 -20.70 -2.54 13.06
CA GLY A 70 -21.95 -1.78 12.94
C GLY A 70 -22.26 -0.92 14.17
N ARG A 71 -21.46 -0.97 15.23
CA ARG A 71 -21.55 -0.14 16.44
C ARG A 71 -20.26 0.56 16.74
N ILE A 72 -19.14 -0.11 16.60
CA ILE A 72 -17.80 0.39 16.90
C ILE A 72 -17.01 0.45 15.60
N PHE A 73 -16.31 1.54 15.42
CA PHE A 73 -15.34 1.74 14.34
C PHE A 73 -13.95 1.45 14.89
N TYR A 74 -13.24 0.50 14.29
CA TYR A 74 -11.90 0.09 14.67
C TYR A 74 -10.91 0.61 13.61
N LEU A 75 -10.08 1.58 13.96
CA LEU A 75 -8.97 1.99 13.12
C LEU A 75 -7.84 0.96 13.29
N LEU A 76 -7.54 0.20 12.24
CA LEU A 76 -6.52 -0.86 12.25
C LEU A 76 -5.15 -0.33 11.82
N GLN A 77 -5.13 0.57 10.84
CA GLN A 77 -3.92 1.17 10.33
C GLN A 77 -4.21 2.58 9.81
N CYS A 78 -3.24 3.48 9.97
CA CYS A 78 -3.25 4.80 9.35
C CYS A 78 -1.86 5.09 8.79
N ARG A 79 -1.81 5.49 7.52
CA ARG A 79 -0.57 5.88 6.84
C ARG A 79 -0.75 7.26 6.22
N PRO A 80 0.20 8.20 6.41
CA PRO A 80 0.19 9.42 5.61
C PRO A 80 0.43 9.06 4.15
N GLN A 81 -0.40 9.56 3.26
CA GLN A 81 -0.16 9.44 1.82
C GLN A 81 1.01 10.33 1.42
N SER A 82 1.93 9.76 0.67
CA SER A 82 3.02 10.52 0.05
C SER A 82 2.48 11.24 -1.18
N PHE A 83 1.66 12.27 -0.97
CA PHE A 83 1.21 13.09 -2.09
C PHE A 83 2.30 14.07 -2.45
N PHE A 84 2.86 13.93 -3.64
CA PHE A 84 3.54 15.02 -4.31
C PHE A 84 2.47 15.98 -4.85
N ALA A 85 1.96 16.84 -3.98
CA ALA A 85 1.00 17.86 -4.38
C ALA A 85 1.63 18.75 -5.46
N GLY A 86 1.10 18.67 -6.67
CA GLY A 86 1.44 19.59 -7.76
C GLY A 86 2.23 19.04 -8.94
N ALA A 87 2.77 17.83 -8.89
CA ALA A 87 3.41 17.24 -10.05
C ALA A 87 2.40 16.39 -10.84
N GLY A 88 1.85 16.95 -11.91
CA GLY A 88 1.22 16.14 -12.94
C GLY A 88 2.18 15.07 -13.48
N PRO A 89 1.72 14.20 -14.40
CA PRO A 89 2.56 13.13 -14.96
C PRO A 89 3.88 13.73 -15.47
N ALA A 90 5.01 13.21 -14.96
CA ALA A 90 6.31 13.69 -15.39
C ALA A 90 6.54 13.34 -16.88
N ARG A 91 6.96 14.30 -17.67
CA ARG A 91 7.40 14.00 -19.03
C ARG A 91 8.75 13.30 -18.95
N ILE A 92 8.77 12.01 -19.26
CA ILE A 92 10.01 11.24 -19.35
C ILE A 92 10.70 11.64 -20.65
N PRO A 93 11.94 12.19 -20.62
CA PRO A 93 12.67 12.53 -21.84
C PRO A 93 12.89 11.28 -22.69
N LYS A 94 12.63 11.39 -24.01
CA LYS A 94 12.78 10.25 -24.94
C LYS A 94 14.22 10.03 -25.38
N ASP A 95 15.03 11.09 -25.35
CA ASP A 95 16.38 11.13 -25.93
C ASP A 95 17.48 11.10 -24.85
N LEU A 96 17.27 10.33 -23.79
CA LEU A 96 18.30 10.16 -22.77
C LEU A 96 19.40 9.22 -23.27
N PRO A 97 20.69 9.61 -23.15
CA PRO A 97 21.81 8.71 -23.38
C PRO A 97 21.70 7.46 -22.49
N LYS A 98 21.97 6.28 -23.05
CA LYS A 98 21.80 5.01 -22.35
C LYS A 98 22.61 4.92 -21.05
N GLU A 99 23.78 5.53 -21.04
CA GLU A 99 24.68 5.61 -19.88
C GLU A 99 24.13 6.47 -18.73
N ARG A 100 23.10 7.28 -18.99
CA ARG A 100 22.40 8.07 -17.98
C ARG A 100 21.14 7.40 -17.42
N ILE A 101 20.81 6.21 -17.95
CA ILE A 101 19.64 5.43 -17.52
C ILE A 101 20.13 4.36 -16.57
N VAL A 102 19.75 4.47 -15.29
CA VAL A 102 20.09 3.46 -14.28
C VAL A 102 19.23 2.22 -14.46
N PHE A 103 17.92 2.40 -14.65
CA PHE A 103 16.96 1.33 -14.98
C PHE A 103 15.68 1.95 -15.56
N LEU A 104 14.87 1.09 -16.18
CA LEU A 104 13.53 1.43 -16.66
C LEU A 104 12.51 0.52 -15.99
N ALA A 105 11.42 1.11 -15.51
CA ALA A 105 10.27 0.38 -14.99
C ALA A 105 9.01 0.85 -15.76
N ASN A 106 8.22 -0.10 -16.27
CA ASN A 106 7.02 0.18 -17.07
C ASN A 106 5.82 -0.70 -16.68
N ARG A 107 5.95 -1.46 -15.58
CA ARG A 107 4.87 -2.32 -15.05
C ARG A 107 4.71 -2.04 -13.56
N PHE A 108 3.46 -2.02 -13.09
CA PHE A 108 3.12 -1.86 -11.67
C PHE A 108 3.72 -0.61 -11.02
N ILE A 109 3.87 0.46 -11.80
CA ILE A 109 4.42 1.73 -11.35
C ILE A 109 3.60 2.87 -11.94
N SER A 110 3.31 3.86 -11.11
CA SER A 110 2.69 5.12 -11.54
C SER A 110 3.76 6.07 -12.06
N ASN A 111 3.40 6.90 -13.04
CA ASN A 111 4.27 7.97 -13.49
C ASN A 111 4.36 9.06 -12.42
N GLY A 112 5.56 9.48 -12.09
CA GLY A 112 5.81 10.51 -11.09
C GLY A 112 7.22 11.09 -11.22
N SER A 113 7.48 12.14 -10.44
CA SER A 113 8.80 12.77 -10.33
C SER A 113 9.16 12.89 -8.85
N LEU A 114 10.35 12.48 -8.52
CA LEU A 114 10.94 12.64 -7.19
C LEU A 114 12.09 13.65 -7.32
N PRO A 115 11.85 14.93 -6.97
CA PRO A 115 12.90 15.93 -7.02
C PRO A 115 13.92 15.72 -5.89
N ASP A 116 15.10 16.28 -6.08
CA ASP A 116 16.14 16.42 -5.04
C ASP A 116 16.65 15.09 -4.44
N ILE A 117 16.58 13.99 -5.16
CA ILE A 117 17.16 12.72 -4.72
C ILE A 117 18.68 12.83 -4.75
N THR A 118 19.29 12.59 -3.59
CA THR A 118 20.74 12.68 -3.39
C THR A 118 21.41 11.32 -3.19
N HIS A 119 20.66 10.30 -2.76
CA HIS A 119 21.20 8.98 -2.49
C HIS A 119 20.26 7.88 -2.98
N ILE A 120 20.86 6.77 -3.38
CA ILE A 120 20.18 5.49 -3.62
C ILE A 120 20.78 4.46 -2.68
N VAL A 121 19.95 3.87 -1.84
CA VAL A 121 20.32 2.73 -1.00
C VAL A 121 19.87 1.48 -1.72
N TYR A 122 20.83 0.71 -2.20
CA TYR A 122 20.57 -0.48 -3.00
C TYR A 122 20.98 -1.74 -2.25
N VAL A 123 20.04 -2.64 -2.06
CA VAL A 123 20.30 -4.00 -1.59
C VAL A 123 20.35 -4.89 -2.81
N ASP A 124 21.56 -5.35 -3.15
CA ASP A 124 21.77 -6.20 -4.31
C ASP A 124 20.98 -7.51 -4.18
N PRO A 125 20.08 -7.80 -5.12
CA PRO A 125 19.24 -8.99 -5.02
C PRO A 125 20.02 -10.31 -5.10
N GLU A 126 21.10 -10.37 -5.87
CA GLU A 126 21.91 -11.60 -6.01
C GLU A 126 22.66 -11.89 -4.72
N SER A 127 23.40 -10.91 -4.22
CA SER A 127 24.10 -11.01 -2.95
C SER A 127 23.15 -11.28 -1.77
N TYR A 128 21.94 -10.70 -1.78
CA TYR A 128 20.94 -10.95 -0.74
C TYR A 128 20.42 -12.39 -0.78
N ASP A 129 20.22 -12.95 -1.96
CA ASP A 129 19.74 -14.32 -2.16
C ASP A 129 20.77 -15.37 -1.71
N ASP A 130 22.07 -15.05 -1.81
CA ASP A 130 23.17 -15.92 -1.38
C ASP A 130 23.33 -16.00 0.14
N ILE A 131 22.68 -15.09 0.88
CA ILE A 131 22.73 -15.12 2.34
C ILE A 131 21.96 -16.34 2.87
N SER A 132 22.68 -17.27 3.48
CA SER A 132 22.10 -18.48 4.09
C SER A 132 21.66 -18.28 5.55
N SER A 133 22.27 -17.33 6.26
CA SER A 133 22.02 -17.08 7.68
C SER A 133 20.89 -16.08 7.91
N GLN A 134 19.89 -16.48 8.68
CA GLN A 134 18.82 -15.59 9.10
C GLN A 134 19.33 -14.37 9.88
N ALA A 135 20.36 -14.55 10.70
CA ALA A 135 20.99 -13.45 11.43
C ALA A 135 21.61 -12.41 10.50
N ALA A 136 22.22 -12.85 9.39
CA ALA A 136 22.77 -11.97 8.37
C ALA A 136 21.67 -11.23 7.60
N LEU A 137 20.57 -11.89 7.23
CA LEU A 137 19.41 -11.26 6.60
C LEU A 137 18.81 -10.14 7.50
N LEU A 138 18.69 -10.41 8.81
CA LEU A 138 18.24 -9.39 9.77
C LEU A 138 19.25 -8.24 9.90
N SER A 139 20.55 -8.51 9.71
CA SER A 139 21.59 -7.46 9.76
C SER A 139 21.49 -6.49 8.59
N VAL A 140 21.08 -6.98 7.41
CA VAL A 140 20.76 -6.09 6.26
C VAL A 140 19.64 -5.14 6.60
N GLY A 141 18.52 -5.64 7.17
CA GLY A 141 17.40 -4.78 7.60
C GLY A 141 17.83 -3.73 8.63
N ARG A 142 18.66 -4.11 9.62
CA ARG A 142 19.23 -3.16 10.59
C ARG A 142 20.15 -2.11 9.95
N ALA A 143 20.90 -2.50 8.92
CA ALA A 143 21.73 -1.54 8.16
C ALA A 143 20.86 -0.53 7.42
N VAL A 144 19.79 -0.98 6.76
CA VAL A 144 18.80 -0.11 6.13
C VAL A 144 18.19 0.85 7.14
N GLY A 145 17.76 0.37 8.31
CA GLY A 145 17.20 1.22 9.36
C GLY A 145 18.19 2.27 9.90
N ARG A 146 19.49 1.95 9.96
CA ARG A 146 20.52 2.96 10.29
C ARG A 146 20.65 4.00 9.20
N LEU A 147 20.71 3.60 7.93
CA LEU A 147 20.77 4.52 6.79
C LEU A 147 19.53 5.42 6.73
N ASN A 148 18.34 4.88 6.99
CA ASN A 148 17.11 5.65 7.07
C ASN A 148 17.18 6.80 8.09
N LYS A 149 17.92 6.61 9.20
CA LYS A 149 18.10 7.65 10.22
C LYS A 149 19.21 8.65 9.88
N LEU A 150 20.21 8.22 9.13
CA LEU A 150 21.39 9.04 8.80
C LEU A 150 21.17 9.91 7.57
N LEU A 151 20.44 9.41 6.56
CA LEU A 151 20.26 10.09 5.31
C LEU A 151 19.21 11.21 5.40
N PRO A 152 19.32 12.26 4.57
CA PRO A 152 18.35 13.34 4.57
C PRO A 152 16.95 12.85 4.24
N ARG A 153 15.98 13.21 5.08
CA ARG A 153 14.58 12.77 4.95
C ARG A 153 14.02 13.14 3.58
N ARG A 154 13.35 12.19 2.92
CA ARG A 154 12.72 12.33 1.60
C ARG A 154 13.70 12.69 0.47
N ARG A 155 15.00 12.43 0.63
CA ARG A 155 16.02 12.69 -0.39
C ARG A 155 16.78 11.44 -0.81
N PHE A 156 16.30 10.27 -0.49
CA PHE A 156 16.89 9.01 -0.93
C PHE A 156 15.82 8.00 -1.34
N ILE A 157 16.23 7.08 -2.21
CA ILE A 157 15.42 5.95 -2.67
C ILE A 157 15.98 4.68 -2.06
N LEU A 158 15.11 3.81 -1.57
CA LEU A 158 15.45 2.44 -1.21
C LEU A 158 15.11 1.52 -2.38
N MET A 159 16.03 0.63 -2.73
CA MET A 159 15.83 -0.37 -3.78
C MET A 159 16.33 -1.72 -3.30
N GLY A 160 15.63 -2.79 -3.63
CA GLY A 160 16.11 -4.14 -3.30
C GLY A 160 15.09 -5.23 -3.56
N PRO A 161 15.45 -6.49 -3.22
CA PRO A 161 14.70 -7.66 -3.60
C PRO A 161 13.38 -7.80 -2.87
N GLY A 162 12.38 -8.27 -3.60
CA GLY A 162 11.13 -8.77 -3.07
C GLY A 162 10.28 -7.75 -2.35
N ARG A 163 9.41 -8.23 -1.49
CA ARG A 163 8.48 -7.40 -0.69
C ARG A 163 9.08 -7.08 0.68
N TRP A 164 9.33 -5.80 0.91
CA TRP A 164 9.95 -5.33 2.15
C TRP A 164 8.95 -5.32 3.30
N GLY A 165 9.43 -5.63 4.51
CA GLY A 165 8.61 -5.60 5.72
C GLY A 165 7.60 -6.73 5.88
N CYS A 166 7.61 -7.73 5.00
CA CYS A 166 6.77 -8.93 5.16
C CYS A 166 7.02 -9.66 6.47
N ARG A 167 5.96 -10.07 7.15
CA ARG A 167 6.05 -10.87 8.39
C ARG A 167 6.37 -12.35 8.15
N GLY A 168 6.42 -12.79 6.90
CA GLY A 168 6.70 -14.17 6.52
C GLY A 168 8.20 -14.49 6.39
N ASP A 169 8.54 -15.33 5.40
CA ASP A 169 9.90 -15.75 5.11
C ASP A 169 10.79 -14.53 4.80
N SER A 170 11.95 -14.47 5.48
CA SER A 170 12.95 -13.42 5.29
C SER A 170 13.59 -13.42 3.90
N LYS A 171 13.41 -14.50 3.13
CA LYS A 171 13.88 -14.60 1.75
C LYS A 171 12.96 -13.94 0.73
N LEU A 172 11.73 -13.55 1.13
CA LEU A 172 10.77 -12.88 0.26
C LEU A 172 11.05 -11.38 0.10
N GLY A 173 11.94 -10.81 0.90
CA GLY A 173 12.32 -9.39 0.85
C GLY A 173 13.06 -8.95 2.09
N VAL A 174 13.55 -7.71 2.10
CA VAL A 174 14.33 -7.18 3.21
C VAL A 174 13.48 -7.03 4.46
N LYS A 175 13.97 -7.58 5.58
CA LYS A 175 13.31 -7.59 6.89
C LYS A 175 13.45 -6.22 7.57
N VAL A 176 12.47 -5.37 7.38
CA VAL A 176 12.37 -4.04 7.97
C VAL A 176 10.99 -3.82 8.59
N SER A 177 10.89 -2.89 9.52
CA SER A 177 9.63 -2.30 9.95
C SER A 177 9.38 -0.98 9.22
N TYR A 178 8.17 -0.43 9.31
CA TYR A 178 7.87 0.88 8.72
C TYR A 178 8.83 1.97 9.25
N SER A 179 9.18 1.95 10.52
CA SER A 179 10.11 2.91 11.13
C SER A 179 11.54 2.84 10.54
N ASP A 180 11.90 1.70 9.94
CA ASP A 180 13.22 1.52 9.32
C ASP A 180 13.30 2.11 7.90
N ILE A 181 12.17 2.50 7.30
CA ILE A 181 12.07 3.00 5.93
C ILE A 181 11.26 4.30 5.80
N SER A 182 10.72 4.82 6.90
CA SER A 182 9.77 5.95 6.92
C SER A 182 10.32 7.27 6.37
N ASN A 183 11.63 7.45 6.30
CA ASN A 183 12.27 8.66 5.79
C ASN A 183 12.60 8.60 4.30
N THR A 184 12.45 7.46 3.64
CA THR A 184 12.70 7.33 2.20
C THR A 184 11.72 8.18 1.38
N ALA A 185 12.16 8.64 0.21
CA ALA A 185 11.28 9.29 -0.78
C ALA A 185 10.46 8.25 -1.54
N ALA A 186 11.08 7.12 -1.90
CA ALA A 186 10.41 5.99 -2.53
C ALA A 186 11.07 4.67 -2.16
N LEU A 187 10.28 3.61 -2.19
CA LEU A 187 10.73 2.24 -2.09
C LEU A 187 10.48 1.54 -3.43
N VAL A 188 11.53 0.97 -4.01
CA VAL A 188 11.47 0.19 -5.24
C VAL A 188 11.66 -1.29 -4.91
N GLU A 189 10.60 -2.04 -4.95
CA GLU A 189 10.60 -3.49 -4.76
C GLU A 189 10.93 -4.18 -6.08
N ILE A 190 12.08 -4.88 -6.14
CA ILE A 190 12.54 -5.55 -7.35
C ILE A 190 11.99 -6.98 -7.33
N ALA A 191 10.99 -7.23 -8.20
CA ALA A 191 10.45 -8.55 -8.39
C ALA A 191 11.44 -9.44 -9.15
N ARG A 192 11.89 -10.53 -8.53
CA ARG A 192 12.70 -11.56 -9.19
C ARG A 192 12.04 -12.92 -9.05
N LYS A 193 11.94 -13.61 -10.18
CA LYS A 193 11.49 -15.00 -10.17
C LYS A 193 12.60 -15.87 -9.58
N LYS A 194 12.29 -16.59 -8.49
CA LYS A 194 13.20 -17.57 -7.88
C LYS A 194 12.57 -18.96 -8.04
N GLY A 195 13.10 -19.75 -8.96
CA GLY A 195 12.48 -21.02 -9.35
C GLY A 195 11.04 -20.81 -9.87
N ASN A 196 10.07 -21.47 -9.24
CA ASN A 196 8.64 -21.35 -9.58
C ASN A 196 7.90 -20.29 -8.75
N VAL A 197 8.59 -19.59 -7.83
CA VAL A 197 7.97 -18.59 -6.96
C VAL A 197 8.16 -17.22 -7.59
N LEU A 198 7.03 -16.55 -7.92
CA LEU A 198 7.00 -15.11 -8.15
C LEU A 198 6.72 -14.44 -6.81
N PRO A 199 7.54 -13.49 -6.37
CA PRO A 199 7.22 -12.74 -5.17
C PRO A 199 5.93 -11.96 -5.38
N ASP A 200 5.05 -12.03 -4.38
CA ASP A 200 3.84 -11.21 -4.33
C ASP A 200 4.26 -9.76 -4.06
N LEU A 201 4.04 -8.90 -5.04
CA LEU A 201 4.38 -7.48 -4.92
C LEU A 201 3.25 -6.77 -4.18
N SER A 202 3.60 -5.89 -3.25
CA SER A 202 2.63 -4.92 -2.78
C SER A 202 2.31 -3.98 -3.93
N PHE A 203 1.11 -4.07 -4.48
CA PHE A 203 0.59 -3.03 -5.36
C PHE A 203 0.51 -1.76 -4.51
N GLY A 204 1.49 -0.88 -4.74
CA GLY A 204 1.75 0.23 -3.88
C GLY A 204 0.53 1.10 -3.64
N THR A 205 0.32 1.37 -2.42
CA THR A 205 -0.45 2.50 -1.92
C THR A 205 0.52 3.64 -1.67
#